data_8aa1d79a33831048d7684b906e821953
#
_entry.id   8aa1d79a33831048d7684b906e821953
#
_cell.length_a   1.000
_cell.length_b   1.000
_cell.length_c   1.000
_cell.angle_alpha   90.00
_cell.angle_beta   90.00
_cell.angle_gamma   90.00
#
_symmetry.space_group_name_H-M   'P 1'
#
loop_
_entity.id
_entity.type
_entity.pdbx_description
1 polymer ?
#
loop_
_entity_poly.entity_id
_entity_poly.type
_entity_poly.pdbx_seq_one_letter_code
_entity_poly.pdbx_strand_id
1 'polypeptide(L)'
;MQMRLEAAQLLLMRAVTNTDKNLPSAHDSALAKLACNDAGFFAANESLQVMGALGFSDDNIVQYCLRRTRGWMIAGGSTEILKNRIAEGIFERRFSQRPSKPSSQERHDD
;
A
#
# COMPACT_ATOMS: atom_id res chain seq x y z
N MET A 1 -15.97 9.81 2.75
CA MET A 1 -14.99 9.63 1.67
C MET A 1 -13.88 10.68 1.73
N GLN A 2 -14.19 11.96 1.65
CA GLN A 2 -13.20 13.06 1.56
C GLN A 2 -12.14 13.00 2.65
N MET A 3 -12.50 12.89 3.92
CA MET A 3 -11.55 12.82 5.03
C MET A 3 -10.47 11.73 4.86
N ARG A 4 -10.86 10.53 4.42
CA ARG A 4 -9.90 9.43 4.19
C ARG A 4 -8.99 9.71 3.00
N LEU A 5 -9.52 10.31 1.94
CA LEU A 5 -8.74 10.68 0.76
C LEU A 5 -7.71 11.78 1.09
N GLU A 6 -8.12 12.80 1.82
CA GLU A 6 -7.20 13.86 2.26
C GLU A 6 -6.11 13.33 3.21
N ALA A 7 -6.48 12.47 4.17
CA ALA A 7 -5.50 11.84 5.06
C ALA A 7 -4.48 10.98 4.29
N ALA A 8 -4.93 10.21 3.31
CA ALA A 8 -4.06 9.43 2.44
C ALA A 8 -3.15 10.32 1.58
N GLN A 9 -3.68 11.43 1.05
CA GLN A 9 -2.91 12.40 0.28
C GLN A 9 -1.83 13.05 1.14
N LEU A 10 -2.13 13.43 2.38
CA LEU A 10 -1.14 14.01 3.30
C LEU A 10 -0.01 13.01 3.63
N LEU A 11 -0.33 11.72 3.82
CA LEU A 11 0.68 10.68 4.01
C LEU A 11 1.54 10.49 2.77
N LEU A 12 0.94 10.54 1.58
CA LEU A 12 1.69 10.49 0.31
C LEU A 12 2.62 11.69 0.18
N MET A 13 2.13 12.89 0.44
CA MET A 13 2.96 14.12 0.40
C MET A 13 4.10 14.05 1.40
N ARG A 14 3.85 13.57 2.62
CA ARG A 14 4.90 13.34 3.61
C ARG A 14 5.97 12.38 3.10
N ALA A 15 5.59 11.27 2.48
CA ALA A 15 6.54 10.30 1.93
C ALA A 15 7.41 10.92 0.84
N VAL A 16 6.82 11.77 -0.02
CA VAL A 16 7.54 12.42 -1.12
C VAL A 16 8.45 13.54 -0.63
N THR A 17 8.06 14.30 0.39
CA THR A 17 8.85 15.42 0.92
C THR A 17 9.92 14.98 1.92
N ASN A 18 9.68 13.89 2.65
CA ASN A 18 10.60 13.36 3.66
C ASN A 18 11.52 12.30 3.03
N THR A 19 12.35 12.75 2.08
CA THR A 19 13.24 11.86 1.32
C THR A 19 14.67 11.92 1.82
N ASP A 20 15.32 10.76 1.92
CA ASP A 20 16.77 10.64 2.02
C ASP A 20 17.33 10.15 0.69
N LYS A 21 18.40 10.79 0.19
CA LYS A 21 19.02 10.46 -1.12
C LYS A 21 18.03 10.41 -2.28
N ASN A 22 17.06 11.31 -2.29
CA ASN A 22 15.97 11.41 -3.29
C ASN A 22 14.99 10.22 -3.33
N LEU A 23 14.98 9.39 -2.29
CA LEU A 23 14.01 8.29 -2.14
C LEU A 23 13.31 8.37 -0.79
N PRO A 24 11.98 8.12 -0.75
CA PRO A 24 11.26 8.03 0.51
C PRO A 24 11.72 6.82 1.33
N SER A 25 11.60 6.92 2.65
CA SER A 25 11.87 5.78 3.53
C SER A 25 10.93 4.61 3.22
N ALA A 26 11.37 3.38 3.50
CA ALA A 26 10.52 2.19 3.33
C ALA A 26 9.27 2.25 4.23
N HIS A 27 9.39 2.86 5.41
CA HIS A 27 8.30 3.06 6.36
C HIS A 27 7.26 4.04 5.80
N ASP A 28 7.69 5.24 5.35
CA ASP A 28 6.77 6.26 4.81
C ASP A 28 6.11 5.79 3.50
N SER A 29 6.87 5.10 2.65
CA SER A 29 6.32 4.49 1.41
C SER A 29 5.25 3.45 1.72
N ALA A 30 5.46 2.60 2.73
CA ALA A 30 4.49 1.58 3.14
C ALA A 30 3.22 2.22 3.74
N LEU A 31 3.38 3.25 4.60
CA LEU A 31 2.26 4.01 5.16
C LEU A 31 1.44 4.69 4.08
N ALA A 32 2.10 5.42 3.18
CA ALA A 32 1.43 6.12 2.09
C ALA A 32 0.66 5.14 1.18
N LYS A 33 1.31 4.05 0.75
CA LYS A 33 0.68 3.05 -0.10
C LYS A 33 -0.51 2.39 0.59
N LEU A 34 -0.38 1.98 1.85
CA LEU A 34 -1.46 1.36 2.61
C LEU A 34 -2.66 2.30 2.74
N ALA A 35 -2.42 3.55 3.13
CA ALA A 35 -3.46 4.55 3.28
C ALA A 35 -4.17 4.88 1.96
N CYS A 36 -3.41 5.05 0.85
CA CYS A 36 -3.99 5.32 -0.47
C CYS A 36 -4.83 4.15 -0.99
N ASN A 37 -4.35 2.91 -0.81
CA ASN A 37 -5.09 1.72 -1.22
C ASN A 37 -6.40 1.58 -0.43
N ASP A 38 -6.36 1.77 0.88
CA ASP A 38 -7.53 1.65 1.76
C ASP A 38 -8.56 2.76 1.46
N ALA A 39 -8.11 4.00 1.35
CA ALA A 39 -8.97 5.13 1.03
C ALA A 39 -9.61 5.00 -0.36
N GLY A 40 -8.83 4.57 -1.36
CA GLY A 40 -9.31 4.38 -2.73
C GLY A 40 -10.33 3.25 -2.83
N PHE A 41 -10.06 2.10 -2.21
CA PHE A 41 -11.00 0.99 -2.18
C PHE A 41 -12.30 1.37 -1.44
N PHE A 42 -12.19 2.01 -0.28
CA PHE A 42 -13.35 2.48 0.47
C PHE A 42 -14.19 3.46 -0.37
N ALA A 43 -13.56 4.45 -1.00
CA ALA A 43 -14.28 5.43 -1.81
C ALA A 43 -15.00 4.78 -3.00
N ALA A 44 -14.35 3.85 -3.70
CA ALA A 44 -14.94 3.13 -4.83
C ALA A 44 -16.12 2.25 -4.38
N ASN A 45 -15.97 1.53 -3.26
CA ASN A 45 -17.00 0.68 -2.69
C ASN A 45 -18.24 1.48 -2.29
N GLU A 46 -18.06 2.58 -1.55
CA GLU A 46 -19.17 3.44 -1.12
C GLU A 46 -19.85 4.14 -2.30
N SER A 47 -19.07 4.56 -3.30
CA SER A 47 -19.64 5.14 -4.53
C SER A 47 -20.50 4.13 -5.28
N LEU A 48 -20.07 2.88 -5.39
CA LEU A 48 -20.84 1.80 -6.01
C LEU A 48 -22.13 1.54 -5.24
N GLN A 49 -22.08 1.51 -3.91
CA GLN A 49 -23.26 1.33 -3.06
C GLN A 49 -24.28 2.46 -3.25
N VAL A 50 -23.83 3.71 -3.30
CA VAL A 50 -24.71 4.88 -3.50
C VAL A 50 -25.36 4.86 -4.90
N MET A 51 -24.61 4.45 -5.92
CA MET A 51 -25.11 4.37 -7.30
C MET A 51 -25.99 3.14 -7.56
N GLY A 52 -25.95 2.13 -6.70
CA GLY A 52 -26.73 0.91 -6.83
C GLY A 52 -26.49 0.18 -8.13
N ALA A 53 -27.53 -0.32 -8.78
CA ALA A 53 -27.43 -1.10 -10.01
C ALA A 53 -26.71 -0.35 -11.14
N LEU A 54 -26.86 0.97 -11.23
CA LEU A 54 -26.17 1.80 -12.21
C LEU A 54 -24.66 1.78 -12.02
N GLY A 55 -24.17 1.85 -10.78
CA GLY A 55 -22.75 1.77 -10.44
C GLY A 55 -22.14 0.39 -10.68
N PHE A 56 -22.96 -0.66 -10.57
CA PHE A 56 -22.56 -2.05 -10.80
C PHE A 56 -22.52 -2.45 -12.29
N SER A 57 -23.13 -1.65 -13.17
CA SER A 57 -23.10 -1.89 -14.63
C SER A 57 -21.68 -1.81 -15.18
N ASP A 58 -21.36 -2.67 -16.15
CA ASP A 58 -20.06 -2.68 -16.84
C ASP A 58 -19.76 -1.38 -17.60
N ASP A 59 -20.79 -0.64 -17.98
CA ASP A 59 -20.66 0.66 -18.66
C ASP A 59 -20.24 1.79 -17.69
N ASN A 60 -20.22 1.52 -16.37
CA ASN A 60 -19.91 2.54 -15.38
C ASN A 60 -18.48 2.42 -14.87
N ILE A 61 -17.77 3.55 -14.81
CA ILE A 61 -16.37 3.63 -14.34
C ILE A 61 -16.21 3.17 -12.88
N VAL A 62 -17.25 3.26 -12.06
CA VAL A 62 -17.16 2.99 -10.62
C VAL A 62 -16.85 1.51 -10.34
N GLN A 63 -17.47 0.58 -11.07
CA GLN A 63 -17.15 -0.85 -10.95
C GLN A 63 -15.70 -1.13 -11.35
N TYR A 64 -15.20 -0.47 -12.38
CA TYR A 64 -13.80 -0.56 -12.79
C TYR A 64 -12.87 -0.04 -11.69
N CYS A 65 -13.18 1.09 -11.07
CA CYS A 65 -12.42 1.65 -9.96
C CYS A 65 -12.36 0.69 -8.76
N LEU A 66 -13.49 0.04 -8.41
CA LEU A 66 -13.52 -0.94 -7.32
C LEU A 66 -12.55 -2.11 -7.59
N ARG A 67 -12.60 -2.67 -8.79
CA ARG A 67 -11.71 -3.76 -9.20
C ARG A 67 -10.24 -3.34 -9.21
N ARG A 68 -9.94 -2.15 -9.72
CA ARG A 68 -8.56 -1.61 -9.79
C ARG A 68 -7.99 -1.34 -8.41
N THR A 69 -8.74 -0.67 -7.54
CA THR A 69 -8.29 -0.38 -6.16
C THR A 69 -8.08 -1.67 -5.37
N ARG A 70 -8.95 -2.67 -5.54
CA ARG A 70 -8.74 -4.00 -4.95
C ARG A 70 -7.46 -4.66 -5.46
N GLY A 71 -7.18 -4.58 -6.74
CA GLY A 71 -5.96 -5.12 -7.34
C GLY A 71 -4.70 -4.50 -6.74
N TRP A 72 -4.68 -3.21 -6.46
CA TRP A 72 -3.55 -2.52 -5.84
C TRP A 72 -3.32 -2.88 -4.37
N MET A 73 -4.31 -3.41 -3.67
CA MET A 73 -4.14 -3.96 -2.31
C MET A 73 -3.39 -5.31 -2.32
N ILE A 74 -3.27 -5.93 -3.48
CA ILE A 74 -2.59 -7.23 -3.70
C ILE A 74 -1.23 -7.00 -4.37
N ALA A 75 -1.21 -6.21 -5.43
CA ALA A 75 -0.03 -5.99 -6.26
C ALA A 75 0.97 -5.01 -5.64
N GLY A 76 2.26 -5.25 -5.88
CA GLY A 76 3.34 -4.37 -5.45
C GLY A 76 3.51 -4.28 -3.92
N GLY A 77 3.25 -5.35 -3.22
CA GLY A 77 3.23 -5.47 -1.76
C GLY A 77 1.80 -5.49 -1.25
N SER A 78 1.37 -6.67 -0.78
CA SER A 78 0.04 -6.84 -0.21
C SER A 78 -0.14 -6.02 1.06
N THR A 79 -1.40 -5.81 1.46
CA THR A 79 -1.74 -5.11 2.71
C THR A 79 -0.98 -5.68 3.91
N GLU A 80 -0.82 -6.99 4.00
CA GLU A 80 -0.13 -7.68 5.09
C GLU A 80 1.39 -7.39 5.07
N ILE A 81 2.00 -7.41 3.89
CA ILE A 81 3.43 -7.06 3.73
C ILE A 81 3.68 -5.60 4.07
N LEU A 82 2.79 -4.69 3.69
CA LEU A 82 2.91 -3.28 4.05
C LEU A 82 2.80 -3.05 5.55
N LYS A 83 1.86 -3.75 6.23
CA LYS A 83 1.73 -3.71 7.70
C LYS A 83 3.00 -4.22 8.39
N ASN A 84 3.60 -5.30 7.89
CA ASN A 84 4.89 -5.80 8.41
C ASN A 84 5.99 -4.75 8.26
N ARG A 85 6.08 -4.08 7.09
CA ARG A 85 7.06 -3.01 6.86
C ARG A 85 6.88 -1.82 7.81
N ILE A 86 5.63 -1.46 8.09
CA ILE A 86 5.31 -0.40 9.05
C ILE A 86 5.75 -0.81 10.45
N ALA A 87 5.43 -2.04 10.88
CA ALA A 87 5.85 -2.57 12.16
C ALA A 87 7.38 -2.64 12.29
N GLU A 88 8.09 -3.10 11.24
CA GLU A 88 9.55 -3.10 11.20
C GLU A 88 10.13 -1.70 11.42
N GLY A 89 9.51 -0.66 10.86
CA GLY A 89 9.93 0.73 11.05
C GLY A 89 9.66 1.26 12.46
N ILE A 90 8.57 0.83 13.11
CA ILE A 90 8.23 1.25 14.48
C ILE A 90 9.12 0.57 15.51
N PHE A 91 9.37 -0.72 15.35
CA PHE A 91 10.13 -1.52 16.32
C PHE A 91 11.63 -1.61 16.01
N GLU A 92 12.07 -0.98 14.93
CA GLU A 92 13.47 -0.98 14.46
C GLU A 92 14.08 -2.38 14.33
N ARG A 93 13.25 -3.38 14.00
CA ARG A 93 13.66 -4.78 13.82
C ARG A 93 12.90 -5.44 12.68
N ARG A 94 13.55 -6.43 12.06
CA ARG A 94 12.93 -7.22 10.98
C ARG A 94 12.01 -8.29 11.56
N PHE A 95 10.87 -8.50 10.89
CA PHE A 95 9.91 -9.56 11.18
C PHE A 95 9.83 -10.59 10.02
N SER A 96 10.87 -10.67 9.18
CA SER A 96 10.90 -11.60 8.06
C SER A 96 10.97 -13.04 8.55
N GLN A 97 10.05 -13.87 8.07
CA GLN A 97 10.07 -15.33 8.27
C GLN A 97 10.98 -16.05 7.24
N ARG A 98 11.55 -15.33 6.29
CA ARG A 98 12.50 -15.91 5.34
C ARG A 98 13.84 -16.10 6.03
N PRO A 99 14.48 -17.30 5.88
CA PRO A 99 15.84 -17.48 6.36
C PRO A 99 16.76 -16.43 5.74
N SER A 100 17.68 -15.88 6.53
CA SER A 100 18.73 -14.99 6.01
C SER A 100 19.48 -15.72 4.89
N LYS A 101 19.69 -15.04 3.75
CA LYS A 101 20.60 -15.58 2.73
C LYS A 101 21.96 -15.82 3.39
N PRO A 102 22.59 -16.99 3.18
CA PRO A 102 23.95 -17.21 3.64
C PRO A 102 24.85 -16.10 3.08
N SER A 103 25.71 -15.56 3.94
CA SER A 103 26.67 -14.54 3.54
C SER A 103 27.53 -15.08 2.41
N SER A 104 27.86 -14.24 1.43
CA SER A 104 28.68 -14.61 0.28
C SER A 104 30.10 -15.10 0.62
N GLN A 105 30.46 -15.14 1.89
CA GLN A 105 31.73 -15.68 2.41
C GLN A 105 31.74 -17.20 2.59
N GLU A 106 30.57 -17.88 2.65
CA GLU A 106 30.54 -19.35 2.81
C GLU A 106 30.59 -20.15 1.50
N ARG A 107 30.80 -19.48 0.36
CA ARG A 107 30.82 -20.13 -0.98
C ARG A 107 32.21 -20.41 -1.53
N HIS A 108 33.26 -20.28 -0.75
CA HIS A 108 34.64 -20.44 -1.25
C HIS A 108 35.41 -21.66 -0.67
N ASP A 109 34.75 -22.51 0.13
CA ASP A 109 35.40 -23.69 0.73
C ASP A 109 34.65 -25.01 0.35
N ASP A 110 34.48 -25.25 -0.97
CA ASP A 110 34.21 -26.60 -1.50
C ASP A 110 34.83 -26.73 -2.89
#